data_de74486e3026a4ee41e134682d0c0658
#
_entry.id   de74486e3026a4ee41e134682d0c0658
#
_cell.length_a   1.000
_cell.length_b   1.000
_cell.length_c   1.000
_cell.angle_alpha   90.00
_cell.angle_beta   90.00
_cell.angle_gamma   90.00
#
_symmetry.space_group_name_H-M   'P 1'
#
loop_
_entity.id
_entity.type
_entity.pdbx_description
1 polymer ?
#
loop_
_entity_poly.entity_id
_entity_poly.type
_entity_poly.pdbx_seq_one_letter_code
_entity_poly.pdbx_strand_id
1 'polypeptide(L)'
;MRPAFLPSKQIIIQKAREILSKEPVFLDTETTGLGPFDEIIEIALVNHKGNIIFQSLVHPSISIPMEATWINNITNEMVQNAPSWQQIWPDIEPLLNGKIVAIYNSEFDVRLMAQTHRMFQMEWKKTFTPVCLMKLYAAYLGDWNSYRNDFRYVTLEKAGQQCGIQIPNSHRAIDDTLLTYELLKYLASLEIAT
;
A
#
# COMPACT_ATOMS: atom_id res chain seq x y z
N MET A 1 -3.95 -20.56 20.96
CA MET A 1 -4.70 -19.97 22.09
C MET A 1 -4.90 -18.48 21.81
N ARG A 2 -6.08 -17.92 22.05
CA ARG A 2 -6.30 -16.47 21.85
C ARG A 2 -5.47 -15.71 22.88
N PRO A 3 -4.70 -14.64 22.49
CA PRO A 3 -3.96 -13.84 23.46
C PRO A 3 -4.89 -13.23 24.51
N ALA A 4 -4.40 -13.08 25.74
CA ALA A 4 -5.18 -12.49 26.84
C ALA A 4 -5.55 -11.02 26.56
N PHE A 5 -4.79 -10.33 25.69
CA PHE A 5 -5.01 -8.94 25.30
C PHE A 5 -4.98 -8.81 23.77
N LEU A 6 -6.16 -8.76 23.16
CA LEU A 6 -6.33 -8.23 21.81
C LEU A 6 -6.73 -6.75 21.92
N PRO A 7 -6.26 -5.88 21.02
CA PRO A 7 -6.66 -4.48 21.03
C PRO A 7 -8.17 -4.36 20.82
N SER A 8 -8.80 -3.50 21.60
CA SER A 8 -10.22 -3.18 21.39
C SER A 8 -10.38 -2.34 20.11
N LYS A 9 -11.60 -2.32 19.55
CA LYS A 9 -11.90 -1.45 18.40
C LYS A 9 -11.59 0.02 18.70
N GLN A 10 -11.82 0.49 19.93
CA GLN A 10 -11.51 1.86 20.36
C GLN A 10 -10.01 2.17 20.23
N ILE A 11 -9.13 1.24 20.62
CA ILE A 11 -7.68 1.39 20.49
C ILE A 11 -7.29 1.51 19.01
N ILE A 12 -7.90 0.70 18.14
CA ILE A 12 -7.61 0.74 16.68
C ILE A 12 -8.11 2.05 16.06
N ILE A 13 -9.30 2.52 16.42
CA ILE A 13 -9.85 3.81 15.98
C ILE A 13 -8.92 4.96 16.42
N GLN A 14 -8.49 4.96 17.68
CA GLN A 14 -7.56 5.97 18.18
C GLN A 14 -6.23 5.92 17.41
N LYS A 15 -5.71 4.73 17.13
CA LYS A 15 -4.49 4.57 16.31
C LYS A 15 -4.66 5.08 14.88
N ALA A 16 -5.83 4.86 14.27
CA ALA A 16 -6.14 5.41 12.95
C ALA A 16 -6.12 6.95 12.96
N ARG A 17 -6.71 7.58 14.00
CA ARG A 17 -6.66 9.04 14.21
C ARG A 17 -5.24 9.57 14.39
N GLU A 18 -4.42 8.87 15.19
CA GLU A 18 -3.01 9.22 15.40
C GLU A 18 -2.18 9.14 14.12
N ILE A 19 -2.42 8.12 13.29
CA ILE A 19 -1.75 7.99 11.99
C ILE A 19 -2.16 9.16 11.09
N LEU A 20 -3.46 9.42 10.97
CA LEU A 20 -3.99 10.47 10.11
C LEU A 20 -3.52 11.87 10.55
N SER A 21 -3.43 12.14 11.86
CA SER A 21 -2.95 13.43 12.42
C SER A 21 -1.48 13.73 12.11
N LYS A 22 -0.69 12.71 11.75
CA LYS A 22 0.71 12.87 11.33
C LYS A 22 0.88 13.12 9.83
N GLU A 23 -0.20 13.44 9.14
CA GLU A 23 -0.21 13.78 7.72
C GLU A 23 0.52 12.75 6.85
N PRO A 24 0.08 11.46 6.87
CA PRO A 24 0.77 10.40 6.16
C PRO A 24 0.71 10.60 4.64
N VAL A 25 1.68 10.02 3.95
CA VAL A 25 1.62 9.72 2.51
C VAL A 25 1.04 8.33 2.34
N PHE A 26 0.17 8.13 1.37
CA PHE A 26 -0.35 6.83 0.97
C PHE A 26 0.39 6.39 -0.29
N LEU A 27 0.68 5.10 -0.39
CA LEU A 27 1.43 4.53 -1.50
C LEU A 27 0.86 3.16 -1.85
N ASP A 28 0.86 2.87 -3.14
CA ASP A 28 0.61 1.54 -3.69
C ASP A 28 1.47 1.33 -4.94
N THR A 29 1.77 0.06 -5.27
CA THR A 29 2.56 -0.32 -6.43
C THR A 29 1.96 -1.49 -7.18
N GLU A 30 2.00 -1.45 -8.53
CA GLU A 30 1.79 -2.60 -9.38
C GLU A 30 3.13 -3.18 -9.83
N THR A 31 3.16 -4.49 -10.07
CA THR A 31 4.41 -5.23 -10.25
C THR A 31 4.31 -6.24 -11.37
N THR A 32 5.48 -6.72 -11.86
CA THR A 32 5.54 -7.81 -12.82
C THR A 32 5.14 -9.15 -12.22
N GLY A 33 5.04 -9.25 -10.86
CA GLY A 33 4.67 -10.45 -10.14
C GLY A 33 5.04 -10.37 -8.64
N LEU A 34 5.03 -11.53 -7.97
CA LEU A 34 5.21 -11.63 -6.51
C LEU A 34 6.56 -12.22 -6.09
N GLY A 35 7.39 -12.63 -7.04
CA GLY A 35 8.63 -13.36 -6.82
C GLY A 35 9.82 -12.47 -6.42
N PRO A 36 11.01 -13.07 -6.24
CA PRO A 36 12.20 -12.36 -5.80
C PRO A 36 12.92 -11.56 -6.89
N PHE A 37 12.48 -11.65 -8.15
CA PHE A 37 13.04 -10.94 -9.30
C PHE A 37 12.01 -10.06 -9.99
N ASP A 38 10.82 -9.91 -9.40
CA ASP A 38 9.78 -9.06 -9.95
C ASP A 38 10.06 -7.58 -9.64
N GLU A 39 9.56 -6.70 -10.49
CA GLU A 39 9.84 -5.27 -10.48
C GLU A 39 8.56 -4.45 -10.41
N ILE A 40 8.67 -3.22 -9.92
CA ILE A 40 7.57 -2.25 -9.94
C ILE A 40 7.37 -1.76 -11.37
N ILE A 41 6.11 -1.75 -11.82
CA ILE A 41 5.69 -1.26 -13.15
C ILE A 41 4.70 -0.09 -13.07
N GLU A 42 4.13 0.18 -11.92
CA GLU A 42 3.38 1.40 -11.63
C GLU A 42 3.56 1.76 -10.15
N ILE A 43 3.59 3.05 -9.85
CA ILE A 43 3.57 3.56 -8.49
C ILE A 43 2.69 4.78 -8.40
N ALA A 44 1.93 4.91 -7.30
CA ALA A 44 1.15 6.09 -7.00
C ALA A 44 1.35 6.53 -5.55
N LEU A 45 1.40 7.85 -5.34
CA LEU A 45 1.46 8.49 -4.04
C LEU A 45 0.33 9.51 -3.90
N VAL A 46 -0.36 9.44 -2.78
CA VAL A 46 -1.44 10.38 -2.41
C VAL A 46 -1.12 10.99 -1.05
N ASN A 47 -1.34 12.28 -0.86
CA ASN A 47 -1.12 12.93 0.42
C ASN A 47 -2.31 12.75 1.40
N HIS A 48 -2.17 13.20 2.63
CA HIS A 48 -3.18 13.13 3.68
C HIS A 48 -4.51 13.89 3.36
N LYS A 49 -4.55 14.68 2.29
CA LYS A 49 -5.77 15.38 1.80
C LYS A 49 -6.46 14.66 0.66
N GLY A 50 -5.90 13.52 0.20
CA GLY A 50 -6.42 12.78 -0.94
C GLY A 50 -5.96 13.31 -2.30
N ASN A 51 -4.99 14.23 -2.34
CA ASN A 51 -4.43 14.73 -3.60
C ASN A 51 -3.32 13.81 -4.09
N ILE A 52 -3.33 13.48 -5.37
CA ILE A 52 -2.23 12.79 -6.03
C ILE A 52 -1.00 13.69 -6.01
N ILE A 53 0.12 13.22 -5.45
CA ILE A 53 1.38 13.95 -5.38
C ILE A 53 2.46 13.33 -6.27
N PHE A 54 2.27 12.08 -6.68
CA PHE A 54 3.08 11.41 -7.69
C PHE A 54 2.30 10.23 -8.29
N GLN A 55 2.44 9.99 -9.58
CA GLN A 55 1.96 8.80 -10.27
C GLN A 55 2.78 8.56 -11.53
N SER A 56 3.24 7.33 -11.74
CA SER A 56 3.97 6.97 -12.97
C SER A 56 3.86 5.49 -13.26
N LEU A 57 3.73 5.14 -14.54
CA LEU A 57 4.18 3.84 -15.04
C LEU A 57 5.71 3.79 -14.96
N VAL A 58 6.25 2.59 -14.86
CA VAL A 58 7.69 2.34 -14.76
C VAL A 58 8.09 1.30 -15.79
N HIS A 59 9.14 1.59 -16.57
CA HIS A 59 9.72 0.63 -17.49
C HIS A 59 10.56 -0.41 -16.72
N PRO A 60 10.12 -1.68 -16.67
CA PRO A 60 10.90 -2.72 -15.98
C PRO A 60 12.07 -3.21 -16.82
N SER A 61 13.06 -3.86 -16.19
CA SER A 61 14.16 -4.50 -16.90
C SER A 61 13.80 -5.88 -17.48
N ILE A 62 12.66 -6.43 -17.08
CA ILE A 62 12.11 -7.71 -17.55
C ILE A 62 10.75 -7.49 -18.21
N SER A 63 10.35 -8.40 -19.10
CA SER A 63 9.01 -8.37 -19.69
C SER A 63 7.94 -8.63 -18.61
N ILE A 64 6.82 -7.92 -18.72
CA ILE A 64 5.64 -8.14 -17.86
C ILE A 64 5.00 -9.48 -18.27
N PRO A 65 4.89 -10.45 -17.37
CA PRO A 65 4.19 -11.71 -17.63
C PRO A 65 2.70 -11.48 -17.89
N MET A 66 2.08 -12.33 -18.70
CA MET A 66 0.66 -12.23 -19.01
C MET A 66 -0.22 -12.34 -17.79
N GLU A 67 0.19 -13.16 -16.79
CA GLU A 67 -0.50 -13.32 -15.53
C GLU A 67 -0.56 -12.03 -14.70
N ALA A 68 0.49 -11.21 -14.72
CA ALA A 68 0.50 -9.90 -14.10
C ALA A 68 -0.41 -8.92 -14.86
N THR A 69 -0.32 -8.91 -16.21
CA THR A 69 -1.21 -8.09 -17.05
C THR A 69 -2.69 -8.42 -16.83
N TRP A 70 -3.07 -9.67 -16.62
CA TRP A 70 -4.46 -10.05 -16.33
C TRP A 70 -4.98 -9.47 -15.00
N ILE A 71 -4.09 -9.17 -14.07
CA ILE A 71 -4.44 -8.60 -12.76
C ILE A 71 -4.52 -7.08 -12.84
N ASN A 72 -3.44 -6.42 -13.30
CA ASN A 72 -3.28 -4.97 -13.22
C ASN A 72 -3.57 -4.22 -14.54
N ASN A 73 -3.86 -4.96 -15.62
CA ASN A 73 -4.13 -4.42 -16.96
C ASN A 73 -2.98 -3.56 -17.53
N ILE A 74 -1.74 -3.75 -17.05
CA ILE A 74 -0.56 -3.07 -17.59
C ILE A 74 0.16 -4.01 -18.54
N THR A 75 0.34 -3.55 -19.79
CA THR A 75 1.00 -4.33 -20.83
C THR A 75 2.43 -3.84 -21.08
N ASN A 76 3.25 -4.66 -21.76
CA ASN A 76 4.60 -4.28 -22.16
C ASN A 76 4.61 -3.01 -23.04
N GLU A 77 3.60 -2.85 -23.91
CA GLU A 77 3.47 -1.68 -24.77
C GLU A 77 3.23 -0.40 -23.97
N MET A 78 2.43 -0.47 -22.91
CA MET A 78 2.14 0.68 -22.05
C MET A 78 3.38 1.21 -21.34
N VAL A 79 4.29 0.33 -20.94
CA VAL A 79 5.51 0.72 -20.20
C VAL A 79 6.71 0.93 -21.12
N GLN A 80 6.61 0.65 -22.41
CA GLN A 80 7.73 0.70 -23.35
C GLN A 80 8.47 2.04 -23.37
N ASN A 81 7.73 3.15 -23.23
CA ASN A 81 8.27 4.51 -23.23
C ASN A 81 8.17 5.16 -21.82
N ALA A 82 7.82 4.39 -20.80
CA ALA A 82 7.78 4.88 -19.42
C ALA A 82 9.22 5.11 -18.90
N PRO A 83 9.41 6.02 -17.95
CA PRO A 83 10.72 6.19 -17.31
C PRO A 83 11.10 4.93 -16.52
N SER A 84 12.40 4.69 -16.40
CA SER A 84 12.93 3.64 -15.52
C SER A 84 12.78 4.01 -14.05
N TRP A 85 12.92 3.01 -13.17
CA TRP A 85 12.93 3.26 -11.72
C TRP A 85 14.00 4.26 -11.29
N GLN A 86 15.19 4.19 -11.88
CA GLN A 86 16.29 5.13 -11.61
C GLN A 86 15.93 6.58 -11.95
N GLN A 87 15.14 6.77 -12.99
CA GLN A 87 14.74 8.12 -13.43
C GLN A 87 13.69 8.75 -12.53
N ILE A 88 12.76 7.95 -11.97
CA ILE A 88 11.67 8.48 -11.14
C ILE A 88 12.00 8.53 -9.64
N TRP A 89 12.95 7.72 -9.16
CA TRP A 89 13.25 7.66 -7.74
C TRP A 89 13.67 8.99 -7.11
N PRO A 90 14.46 9.85 -7.77
CA PRO A 90 14.79 11.18 -7.25
C PRO A 90 13.59 12.09 -6.96
N ASP A 91 12.47 11.89 -7.65
CA ASP A 91 11.24 12.63 -7.42
C ASP A 91 10.39 12.00 -6.30
N ILE A 92 10.51 10.67 -6.10
CA ILE A 92 9.75 9.92 -5.09
C ILE A 92 10.38 10.04 -3.71
N GLU A 93 11.70 9.87 -3.61
CA GLU A 93 12.41 9.81 -2.32
C GLU A 93 12.13 11.04 -1.43
N PRO A 94 12.15 12.29 -1.92
CA PRO A 94 11.84 13.47 -1.10
C PRO A 94 10.40 13.47 -0.56
N LEU A 95 9.44 12.89 -1.30
CA LEU A 95 8.04 12.81 -0.88
C LEU A 95 7.83 11.81 0.27
N LEU A 96 8.70 10.81 0.38
CA LEU A 96 8.64 9.77 1.41
C LEU A 96 9.53 10.07 2.62
N ASN A 97 10.62 10.82 2.44
CA ASN A 97 11.66 11.02 3.44
C ASN A 97 11.10 11.61 4.75
N GLY A 98 11.33 10.90 5.87
CA GLY A 98 10.87 11.27 7.20
C GLY A 98 9.36 11.12 7.43
N LYS A 99 8.59 10.65 6.44
CA LYS A 99 7.12 10.53 6.52
C LYS A 99 6.68 9.21 7.11
N ILE A 100 5.46 9.20 7.64
CA ILE A 100 4.66 7.98 7.78
C ILE A 100 4.09 7.66 6.39
N VAL A 101 4.30 6.44 5.93
CA VAL A 101 3.77 5.96 4.66
C VAL A 101 2.77 4.84 4.92
N ALA A 102 1.50 5.11 4.66
CA ALA A 102 0.40 4.18 4.85
C ALA A 102 0.19 3.36 3.56
N ILE A 103 0.28 2.04 3.69
CA ILE A 103 0.27 1.10 2.56
C ILE A 103 -0.63 -0.08 2.93
N TYR A 104 -1.41 -0.60 1.98
CA TYR A 104 -2.15 -1.83 2.19
C TYR A 104 -1.24 -3.03 1.90
N ASN A 105 -0.87 -3.82 2.94
CA ASN A 105 0.17 -4.84 2.88
C ASN A 105 1.60 -4.30 2.70
N SER A 106 1.99 -3.35 3.54
CA SER A 106 3.25 -2.59 3.43
C SER A 106 4.53 -3.43 3.32
N GLU A 107 4.54 -4.66 3.82
CA GLU A 107 5.69 -5.56 3.71
C GLU A 107 5.98 -5.93 2.25
N PHE A 108 4.94 -6.03 1.43
CA PHE A 108 5.05 -6.30 0.01
C PHE A 108 5.71 -5.14 -0.73
N ASP A 109 5.13 -3.94 -0.68
CA ASP A 109 5.61 -2.78 -1.43
C ASP A 109 7.00 -2.32 -0.99
N VAL A 110 7.28 -2.32 0.32
CA VAL A 110 8.62 -1.99 0.84
C VAL A 110 9.66 -2.99 0.34
N ARG A 111 9.31 -4.28 0.28
CA ARG A 111 10.18 -5.32 -0.28
C ARG A 111 10.40 -5.09 -1.78
N LEU A 112 9.33 -4.81 -2.54
CA LEU A 112 9.42 -4.57 -3.98
C LEU A 112 10.26 -3.32 -4.30
N MET A 113 10.10 -2.22 -3.54
CA MET A 113 10.97 -1.04 -3.72
C MET A 113 12.45 -1.38 -3.50
N ALA A 114 12.79 -2.12 -2.42
CA ALA A 114 14.16 -2.54 -2.15
C ALA A 114 14.69 -3.49 -3.23
N GLN A 115 13.83 -4.36 -3.74
CA GLN A 115 14.15 -5.33 -4.79
C GLN A 115 14.39 -4.63 -6.13
N THR A 116 13.51 -3.71 -6.53
CA THR A 116 13.65 -2.91 -7.75
C THR A 116 14.93 -2.06 -7.69
N HIS A 117 15.26 -1.43 -6.54
CA HIS A 117 16.54 -0.74 -6.39
C HIS A 117 17.73 -1.65 -6.70
N ARG A 118 17.72 -2.87 -6.15
CA ARG A 118 18.80 -3.84 -6.38
C ARG A 118 18.91 -4.24 -7.86
N MET A 119 17.77 -4.43 -8.55
CA MET A 119 17.76 -4.77 -9.98
C MET A 119 18.40 -3.66 -10.82
N PHE A 120 18.18 -2.40 -10.45
CA PHE A 120 18.79 -1.23 -11.08
C PHE A 120 20.13 -0.80 -10.47
N GLN A 121 20.77 -1.64 -9.63
CA GLN A 121 22.06 -1.38 -8.98
C GLN A 121 22.09 -0.07 -8.17
N MET A 122 20.96 0.31 -7.58
CA MET A 122 20.81 1.47 -6.72
C MET A 122 20.94 1.06 -5.25
N GLU A 123 21.51 1.95 -4.42
CA GLU A 123 21.50 1.77 -2.98
C GLU A 123 20.08 1.94 -2.43
N TRP A 124 19.61 0.96 -1.64
CA TRP A 124 18.34 1.06 -0.93
C TRP A 124 18.54 1.56 0.49
N LYS A 125 17.94 2.69 0.80
CA LYS A 125 17.83 3.20 2.16
C LYS A 125 16.39 3.58 2.45
N LYS A 126 15.77 2.84 3.36
CA LYS A 126 14.41 3.17 3.79
C LYS A 126 14.42 4.38 4.72
N THR A 127 13.99 5.54 4.21
CA THR A 127 13.99 6.83 4.93
C THR A 127 12.63 7.20 5.52
N PHE A 128 11.64 6.32 5.45
CA PHE A 128 10.27 6.53 5.91
C PHE A 128 9.81 5.42 6.89
N THR A 129 8.71 5.68 7.59
CA THR A 129 8.09 4.73 8.51
C THR A 129 6.84 4.12 7.87
N PRO A 130 6.87 2.85 7.42
CA PRO A 130 5.69 2.22 6.83
C PRO A 130 4.66 1.86 7.90
N VAL A 131 3.39 2.04 7.57
CA VAL A 131 2.24 1.58 8.36
C VAL A 131 1.37 0.69 7.49
N CYS A 132 1.14 -0.56 7.96
CA CYS A 132 0.33 -1.54 7.25
C CYS A 132 -1.15 -1.39 7.57
N LEU A 133 -1.95 -0.87 6.63
CA LEU A 133 -3.39 -0.70 6.85
C LEU A 133 -4.16 -2.02 6.80
N MET A 134 -3.66 -3.04 6.09
CA MET A 134 -4.22 -4.39 6.14
C MET A 134 -4.21 -4.96 7.56
N LYS A 135 -3.08 -4.83 8.27
CA LYS A 135 -2.95 -5.28 9.67
C LYS A 135 -3.82 -4.44 10.62
N LEU A 136 -3.88 -3.12 10.39
CA LEU A 136 -4.72 -2.23 11.18
C LEU A 136 -6.20 -2.59 11.03
N TYR A 137 -6.66 -2.78 9.79
CA TYR A 137 -8.04 -3.14 9.51
C TYR A 137 -8.40 -4.55 10.02
N ALA A 138 -7.52 -5.52 9.87
CA ALA A 138 -7.71 -6.86 10.42
C ALA A 138 -7.86 -6.85 11.95
N ALA A 139 -7.06 -6.04 12.65
CA ALA A 139 -7.19 -5.83 14.10
C ALA A 139 -8.52 -5.15 14.47
N TYR A 140 -9.02 -4.21 13.66
CA TYR A 140 -10.35 -3.60 13.83
C TYR A 140 -11.48 -4.64 13.68
N LEU A 141 -11.39 -5.54 12.70
CA LEU A 141 -12.36 -6.63 12.53
C LEU A 141 -12.34 -7.60 13.70
N GLY A 142 -11.17 -7.85 14.30
CA GLY A 142 -11.00 -8.66 15.49
C GLY A 142 -11.15 -10.18 15.25
N ASP A 143 -11.13 -10.63 13.98
CA ASP A 143 -11.19 -12.07 13.63
C ASP A 143 -9.82 -12.72 13.84
N TRP A 144 -9.64 -13.31 15.02
CA TRP A 144 -8.39 -13.95 15.43
C TRP A 144 -8.26 -15.36 14.89
N ASN A 145 -7.16 -15.65 14.20
CA ASN A 145 -6.77 -16.99 13.77
C ASN A 145 -5.76 -17.60 14.76
N SER A 146 -6.24 -18.46 15.64
CA SER A 146 -5.40 -19.12 16.66
C SER A 146 -4.31 -20.03 16.07
N TYR A 147 -4.52 -20.54 14.86
CA TYR A 147 -3.54 -21.41 14.19
C TYR A 147 -2.33 -20.61 13.70
N ARG A 148 -2.58 -19.41 13.14
CA ARG A 148 -1.52 -18.51 12.63
C ARG A 148 -1.00 -17.56 13.71
N ASN A 149 -1.64 -17.53 14.87
CA ASN A 149 -1.38 -16.58 15.94
C ASN A 149 -1.40 -15.11 15.46
N ASP A 150 -2.37 -14.78 14.59
CA ASP A 150 -2.55 -13.45 13.98
C ASP A 150 -4.02 -13.25 13.61
N PHE A 151 -4.40 -12.00 13.28
CA PHE A 151 -5.71 -11.71 12.71
C PHE A 151 -5.85 -12.25 11.29
N ARG A 152 -7.09 -12.56 10.88
CA ARG A 152 -7.39 -12.86 9.47
C ARG A 152 -7.37 -11.59 8.65
N TYR A 153 -6.52 -11.56 7.63
CA TYR A 153 -6.48 -10.47 6.68
C TYR A 153 -7.58 -10.60 5.63
N VAL A 154 -8.04 -9.47 5.12
CA VAL A 154 -8.94 -9.39 3.97
C VAL A 154 -8.26 -8.64 2.83
N THR A 155 -8.74 -8.78 1.60
CA THR A 155 -8.24 -7.98 0.47
C THR A 155 -8.65 -6.52 0.61
N LEU A 156 -7.96 -5.60 -0.05
CA LEU A 156 -8.29 -4.17 -0.06
C LEU A 156 -9.70 -3.94 -0.60
N GLU A 157 -10.07 -4.61 -1.69
CA GLU A 157 -11.41 -4.60 -2.26
C GLU A 157 -12.48 -4.95 -1.22
N LYS A 158 -12.29 -6.07 -0.50
CA LYS A 158 -13.24 -6.51 0.53
C LYS A 158 -13.31 -5.52 1.69
N ALA A 159 -12.20 -4.92 2.09
CA ALA A 159 -12.17 -3.88 3.12
C ALA A 159 -12.97 -2.65 2.67
N GLY A 160 -12.78 -2.19 1.43
CA GLY A 160 -13.55 -1.10 0.84
C GLY A 160 -15.05 -1.39 0.81
N GLN A 161 -15.44 -2.56 0.32
CA GLN A 161 -16.85 -2.99 0.28
C GLN A 161 -17.49 -3.03 1.68
N GLN A 162 -16.79 -3.57 2.67
CA GLN A 162 -17.28 -3.63 4.06
C GLN A 162 -17.45 -2.24 4.69
N CYS A 163 -16.67 -1.25 4.25
CA CYS A 163 -16.74 0.14 4.70
C CYS A 163 -17.67 1.01 3.85
N GLY A 164 -18.28 0.48 2.78
CA GLY A 164 -19.14 1.23 1.86
C GLY A 164 -18.40 2.27 1.03
N ILE A 165 -17.07 2.09 0.82
CA ILE A 165 -16.25 3.00 0.03
C ILE A 165 -16.47 2.72 -1.46
N GLN A 166 -16.81 3.77 -2.24
CA GLN A 166 -17.20 3.68 -3.66
C GLN A 166 -16.02 3.90 -4.62
N ILE A 167 -14.81 3.55 -4.22
CA ILE A 167 -13.64 3.58 -5.10
C ILE A 167 -13.44 2.18 -5.67
N PRO A 168 -13.38 2.02 -7.02
CA PRO A 168 -13.08 0.72 -7.60
C PRO A 168 -11.69 0.23 -7.19
N ASN A 169 -11.58 -1.03 -6.84
CA ASN A 169 -10.29 -1.71 -6.84
C ASN A 169 -10.07 -2.17 -8.29
N SER A 170 -9.33 -1.38 -9.04
CA SER A 170 -9.08 -1.64 -10.47
C SER A 170 -7.75 -2.36 -10.71
N HIS A 171 -7.04 -2.67 -9.62
CA HIS A 171 -5.64 -3.09 -9.68
C HIS A 171 -4.79 -2.10 -10.50
N ARG A 172 -4.99 -0.82 -10.21
CA ARG A 172 -4.14 0.29 -10.64
C ARG A 172 -3.68 1.00 -9.39
N ALA A 173 -2.41 1.28 -9.31
CA ALA A 173 -1.78 1.82 -8.11
C ALA A 173 -2.50 3.07 -7.56
N ILE A 174 -3.05 3.93 -8.45
CA ILE A 174 -3.75 5.14 -7.99
C ILE A 174 -5.09 4.83 -7.31
N ASP A 175 -5.88 3.92 -7.85
CA ASP A 175 -7.19 3.57 -7.29
C ASP A 175 -7.01 2.86 -5.94
N ASP A 176 -6.04 1.96 -5.85
CA ASP A 176 -5.72 1.21 -4.64
C ASP A 176 -5.11 2.13 -3.55
N THR A 177 -4.30 3.12 -3.96
CA THR A 177 -3.81 4.17 -3.04
C THR A 177 -4.96 5.02 -2.50
N LEU A 178 -5.91 5.45 -3.35
CA LEU A 178 -7.07 6.23 -2.93
C LEU A 178 -8.01 5.42 -2.04
N LEU A 179 -8.22 4.15 -2.35
CA LEU A 179 -9.01 3.25 -1.51
C LEU A 179 -8.36 3.04 -0.14
N THR A 180 -7.02 2.93 -0.10
CA THR A 180 -6.24 2.85 1.14
C THR A 180 -6.37 4.14 1.97
N TYR A 181 -6.33 5.31 1.33
CA TYR A 181 -6.57 6.62 1.97
C TYR A 181 -7.97 6.71 2.58
N GLU A 182 -9.02 6.39 1.82
CA GLU A 182 -10.40 6.44 2.32
C GLU A 182 -10.64 5.40 3.43
N LEU A 183 -10.00 4.25 3.39
CA LEU A 183 -10.08 3.25 4.46
C LEU A 183 -9.54 3.78 5.79
N LEU A 184 -8.40 4.47 5.78
CA LEU A 184 -7.85 5.09 7.00
C LEU A 184 -8.77 6.20 7.52
N LYS A 185 -9.32 7.04 6.64
CA LYS A 185 -10.30 8.08 7.01
C LYS A 185 -11.55 7.47 7.63
N TYR A 186 -12.09 6.43 7.02
CA TYR A 186 -13.23 5.70 7.55
C TYR A 186 -12.96 5.22 8.98
N LEU A 187 -11.85 4.53 9.21
CA LEU A 187 -11.49 4.07 10.56
C LEU A 187 -11.35 5.22 11.56
N ALA A 188 -10.75 6.33 11.14
CA ALA A 188 -10.55 7.50 12.01
C ALA A 188 -11.86 8.25 12.32
N SER A 189 -12.87 8.17 11.44
CA SER A 189 -14.17 8.82 11.60
C SER A 189 -15.14 8.10 12.53
N LEU A 190 -14.89 6.80 12.81
CA LEU A 190 -15.79 6.00 13.64
C LEU A 190 -15.90 6.55 15.05
N GLU A 191 -17.11 6.53 15.61
CA GLU A 191 -17.35 6.92 16.99
C GLU A 191 -16.76 5.90 17.97
N ILE A 192 -16.14 6.42 19.02
CA ILE A 192 -15.68 5.59 20.13
C ILE A 192 -16.87 5.51 21.11
N ALA A 193 -17.52 4.33 21.15
CA ALA A 193 -18.57 4.11 22.14
C ALA A 193 -18.00 4.34 23.56
N THR A 194 -18.61 5.24 24.29
CA THR A 194 -18.33 5.55 25.70
C THR A 194 -18.72 4.40 26.62
#